data_97433a36930a7f60e16c2276d368ff47
#
_entry.id   97433a36930a7f60e16c2276d368ff47
#
_cell.length_a   1.000
_cell.length_b   1.000
_cell.length_c   1.000
_cell.angle_alpha   90.00
_cell.angle_beta   90.00
_cell.angle_gamma   90.00
#
_symmetry.space_group_name_H-M   'P 1'
#
loop_
_entity.id
_entity.type
_entity.pdbx_description
1 polymer ?
#
loop_
_entity_poly.entity_id
_entity_poly.type
_entity_poly.pdbx_seq_one_letter_code
_entity_poly.pdbx_strand_id
1 'polypeptide(L)'
;MQETYRRNHPGVEVQGDVCAADYTDIMSRYGKIDVVIGGPPCQGFSNANRQKNHAISQNNMLVKQYLRAILELQPKAFVMENVSMLRSEVHRFYMEKGDETSIKHCHIPVKDTYLHLLDNKFIFEDALGIVQSETEITKYLWPEDDYFELNVVYKASKNVAKMRKALDKHKKKLLKISDTYLTLPADNHIFGEARRAFAALREYYSGAMIAENIKANIEPSIMIQRMLSKSREIFANNIAVDEYIQNKDGLSAKIQSFAVYDYLKGILEAPENDYVIYSDVLCAADYGAPQKRMRFVIIGIKRSISAKIALPNGRFDADEYRTVRDAISDLEDVEPVVDLDSDQDGIKLQPKEGLSDLAKSLRNSAVLRNHIITKTTDTAMERFRALKQGENFHSLKESLKTNTYTDATRTQNTIYLRLNYDEPSGTVVNVRKSMWIHPTLDRAISVREAARLQTFPDSFVFCGSKDKQYQQVGNAVPPIMAKSIAKKLAQILTKNLYPEVTSNG
;
A
#
# COMPACT_ATOMS: atom_id res chain seq x y z
N MET A 1 8.62 -11.98 -2.94
CA MET A 1 8.94 -11.64 -1.52
C MET A 1 9.35 -12.89 -0.75
N GLN A 2 8.55 -13.96 -0.74
CA GLN A 2 8.92 -15.22 -0.05
C GLN A 2 10.26 -15.79 -0.51
N GLU A 3 10.54 -15.83 -1.81
CA GLU A 3 11.82 -16.26 -2.37
C GLU A 3 13.00 -15.42 -1.86
N THR A 4 12.86 -14.10 -1.86
CA THR A 4 13.83 -13.18 -1.26
C THR A 4 14.08 -13.50 0.21
N TYR A 5 13.00 -13.77 0.97
CA TYR A 5 13.11 -14.07 2.39
C TYR A 5 13.86 -15.37 2.64
N ARG A 6 13.48 -16.47 1.96
CA ARG A 6 14.15 -17.78 2.06
C ARG A 6 15.63 -17.70 1.70
N ARG A 7 15.97 -16.92 0.66
CA ARG A 7 17.36 -16.75 0.20
C ARG A 7 18.24 -16.09 1.25
N ASN A 8 17.74 -15.07 1.92
CA ASN A 8 18.51 -14.27 2.87
C ASN A 8 18.45 -14.80 4.31
N HIS A 9 17.49 -15.68 4.61
CA HIS A 9 17.27 -16.26 5.94
C HIS A 9 17.13 -17.79 5.83
N PRO A 10 18.24 -18.52 5.54
CA PRO A 10 18.20 -19.97 5.47
C PRO A 10 17.79 -20.54 6.82
N GLY A 11 16.95 -21.55 6.83
CA GLY A 11 16.42 -22.18 8.05
C GLY A 11 15.17 -21.56 8.64
N VAL A 12 14.66 -20.46 8.05
CA VAL A 12 13.36 -19.90 8.45
C VAL A 12 12.24 -20.54 7.63
N GLU A 13 11.22 -21.02 8.31
CA GLU A 13 10.00 -21.48 7.65
C GLU A 13 9.20 -20.27 7.12
N VAL A 14 8.82 -20.33 5.86
CA VAL A 14 8.02 -19.27 5.22
C VAL A 14 6.68 -19.84 4.81
N GLN A 15 5.63 -19.47 5.52
CA GLN A 15 4.25 -19.81 5.19
C GLN A 15 3.65 -18.84 4.15
N GLY A 16 2.52 -19.22 3.57
CA GLY A 16 1.89 -18.48 2.48
C GLY A 16 1.00 -17.34 2.95
N ASP A 17 -0.22 -17.69 3.34
CA ASP A 17 -1.27 -16.75 3.69
C ASP A 17 -1.49 -16.72 5.19
N VAL A 18 -1.35 -15.55 5.81
CA VAL A 18 -1.58 -15.35 7.24
C VAL A 18 -3.04 -15.62 7.64
N CYS A 19 -3.98 -15.47 6.73
CA CYS A 19 -5.39 -15.78 6.98
C CYS A 19 -5.61 -17.29 7.21
N ALA A 20 -4.80 -18.13 6.58
CA ALA A 20 -4.83 -19.60 6.71
C ALA A 20 -3.85 -20.15 7.75
N ALA A 21 -3.13 -19.28 8.48
CA ALA A 21 -2.17 -19.72 9.49
C ALA A 21 -2.86 -20.43 10.65
N ASP A 22 -2.36 -21.63 10.99
CA ASP A 22 -2.73 -22.40 12.16
C ASP A 22 -1.70 -22.17 13.28
N TYR A 23 -2.07 -21.30 14.22
CA TYR A 23 -1.18 -20.95 15.32
C TYR A 23 -1.07 -22.06 16.37
N THR A 24 -2.04 -22.97 16.46
CA THR A 24 -1.98 -24.15 17.33
C THR A 24 -0.90 -25.12 16.84
N ASP A 25 -0.85 -25.38 15.52
CA ASP A 25 0.21 -26.17 14.90
C ASP A 25 1.58 -25.51 15.10
N ILE A 26 1.69 -24.19 14.88
CA ILE A 26 2.93 -23.44 15.09
C ILE A 26 3.42 -23.60 16.54
N MET A 27 2.54 -23.42 17.53
CA MET A 27 2.90 -23.59 18.94
C MET A 27 3.27 -25.05 19.30
N SER A 28 2.63 -26.03 18.67
CA SER A 28 2.97 -27.44 18.89
C SER A 28 4.39 -27.79 18.42
N ARG A 29 4.83 -27.17 17.32
CA ARG A 29 6.16 -27.41 16.70
C ARG A 29 7.28 -26.59 17.34
N TYR A 30 7.03 -25.36 17.69
CA TYR A 30 8.06 -24.40 18.13
C TYR A 30 7.95 -23.99 19.61
N GLY A 31 6.89 -24.42 20.30
CA GLY A 31 6.63 -24.00 21.68
C GLY A 31 6.09 -22.59 21.79
N LYS A 32 6.24 -21.97 22.95
CA LYS A 32 5.79 -20.60 23.20
C LYS A 32 6.58 -19.60 22.36
N ILE A 33 5.89 -18.71 21.69
CA ILE A 33 6.49 -17.65 20.89
C ILE A 33 6.85 -16.46 21.79
N ASP A 34 8.09 -16.01 21.74
CA ASP A 34 8.55 -14.90 22.56
C ASP A 34 8.11 -13.54 21.98
N VAL A 35 8.24 -13.37 20.67
CA VAL A 35 7.99 -12.07 20.01
C VAL A 35 7.27 -12.27 18.68
N VAL A 36 6.21 -11.49 18.46
CA VAL A 36 5.55 -11.36 17.15
C VAL A 36 5.93 -10.01 16.55
N ILE A 37 6.46 -10.01 15.34
CA ILE A 37 6.77 -8.79 14.59
C ILE A 37 6.01 -8.77 13.27
N GLY A 38 5.52 -7.60 12.84
CA GLY A 38 4.80 -7.50 11.57
C GLY A 38 4.62 -6.08 11.08
N GLY A 39 4.39 -5.98 9.76
CA GLY A 39 3.99 -4.77 9.08
C GLY A 39 2.77 -5.08 8.20
N PRO A 40 1.58 -5.28 8.76
CA PRO A 40 0.40 -5.59 7.97
C PRO A 40 0.11 -4.43 7.01
N PRO A 41 -0.06 -4.69 5.70
CA PRO A 41 -0.24 -3.64 4.72
C PRO A 41 -1.52 -2.86 4.96
N CYS A 42 -1.40 -1.53 4.94
CA CYS A 42 -2.49 -0.58 5.11
C CYS A 42 -2.75 0.16 3.80
N GLN A 43 -2.89 -0.58 2.68
CA GLN A 43 -2.98 0.01 1.33
C GLN A 43 -4.25 0.82 1.10
N GLY A 44 -5.35 0.51 1.79
CA GLY A 44 -6.58 1.30 1.75
C GLY A 44 -6.40 2.74 2.25
N PHE A 45 -5.38 2.98 3.04
CA PHE A 45 -5.10 4.24 3.73
C PHE A 45 -3.90 5.00 3.17
N SER A 46 -3.20 4.47 2.15
CA SER A 46 -2.06 5.16 1.59
C SER A 46 -2.51 6.17 0.54
N ASN A 47 -1.91 7.38 0.53
CA ASN A 47 -2.12 8.39 -0.50
C ASN A 47 -1.77 7.89 -1.92
N ALA A 48 -1.05 6.79 -2.03
CA ALA A 48 -0.73 6.13 -3.29
C ALA A 48 -1.92 5.36 -3.89
N ASN A 49 -2.89 4.96 -3.07
CA ASN A 49 -4.08 4.24 -3.54
C ASN A 49 -5.18 5.22 -3.99
N ARG A 50 -5.00 5.81 -5.17
CA ARG A 50 -6.00 6.68 -5.81
C ARG A 50 -7.17 5.92 -6.45
N GLN A 51 -7.15 4.60 -6.43
CA GLN A 51 -8.23 3.77 -6.95
C GLN A 51 -9.26 3.50 -5.84
N LYS A 52 -10.12 4.49 -5.57
CA LYS A 52 -11.30 4.34 -4.70
C LYS A 52 -12.38 3.47 -5.36
N ASN A 53 -12.01 2.34 -5.94
CA ASN A 53 -12.96 1.47 -6.62
C ASN A 53 -13.68 0.52 -5.65
N HIS A 54 -13.11 0.32 -4.44
CA HIS A 54 -13.71 -0.49 -3.38
C HIS A 54 -14.08 0.41 -2.21
N ALA A 55 -15.33 0.33 -1.75
CA ALA A 55 -15.84 1.11 -0.63
C ALA A 55 -15.24 0.57 0.69
N ILE A 56 -14.95 -0.74 0.73
CA ILE A 56 -14.42 -1.46 1.88
C ILE A 56 -13.08 -2.06 1.46
N SER A 57 -12.01 -1.64 2.12
CA SER A 57 -10.68 -2.16 1.80
C SER A 57 -10.45 -3.53 2.44
N GLN A 58 -10.20 -4.57 1.62
CA GLN A 58 -9.77 -5.89 2.10
C GLN A 58 -8.47 -5.83 2.93
N ASN A 59 -7.69 -4.76 2.81
CA ASN A 59 -6.44 -4.59 3.56
C ASN A 59 -6.65 -4.36 5.06
N ASN A 60 -7.85 -3.98 5.48
CA ASN A 60 -8.20 -3.89 6.90
C ASN A 60 -8.16 -5.27 7.56
N MET A 61 -8.48 -6.33 6.83
CA MET A 61 -8.45 -7.71 7.31
C MET A 61 -7.04 -8.12 7.77
N LEU A 62 -5.98 -7.69 7.08
CA LEU A 62 -4.61 -8.08 7.45
C LEU A 62 -4.13 -7.47 8.77
N VAL A 63 -4.65 -6.31 9.15
CA VAL A 63 -4.42 -5.76 10.50
C VAL A 63 -5.15 -6.59 11.56
N LYS A 64 -6.38 -7.02 11.28
CA LYS A 64 -7.11 -7.95 12.17
C LYS A 64 -6.41 -9.31 12.27
N GLN A 65 -5.80 -9.82 11.18
CA GLN A 65 -5.00 -11.05 11.20
C GLN A 65 -3.72 -10.91 12.04
N TYR A 66 -3.08 -9.75 12.02
CA TYR A 66 -1.95 -9.48 12.90
C TYR A 66 -2.38 -9.49 14.38
N LEU A 67 -3.53 -8.86 14.69
CA LEU A 67 -4.11 -8.91 16.03
C LEU A 67 -4.44 -10.36 16.44
N ARG A 68 -5.04 -11.16 15.55
CA ARG A 68 -5.31 -12.58 15.77
C ARG A 68 -4.04 -13.35 16.13
N ALA A 69 -2.95 -13.10 15.41
CA ALA A 69 -1.66 -13.73 15.72
C ALA A 69 -1.19 -13.43 17.16
N ILE A 70 -1.35 -12.20 17.63
CA ILE A 70 -0.98 -11.83 19.01
C ILE A 70 -1.91 -12.51 20.02
N LEU A 71 -3.21 -12.51 19.74
CA LEU A 71 -4.21 -13.07 20.66
C LEU A 71 -4.10 -14.61 20.80
N GLU A 72 -3.81 -15.32 19.72
CA GLU A 72 -3.66 -16.77 19.73
C GLU A 72 -2.28 -17.21 20.23
N LEU A 73 -1.20 -16.55 19.81
CA LEU A 73 0.17 -16.91 20.21
C LEU A 73 0.53 -16.40 21.61
N GLN A 74 -0.14 -15.38 22.12
CA GLN A 74 0.14 -14.77 23.43
C GLN A 74 1.65 -14.49 23.66
N PRO A 75 2.35 -13.80 22.73
CA PRO A 75 3.79 -13.60 22.85
C PRO A 75 4.14 -12.73 24.05
N LYS A 76 5.40 -12.82 24.54
CA LYS A 76 5.91 -11.94 25.59
C LYS A 76 5.87 -10.47 25.16
N ALA A 77 6.16 -10.22 23.89
CA ALA A 77 6.14 -8.87 23.30
C ALA A 77 5.78 -8.92 21.81
N PHE A 78 5.40 -7.77 21.27
CA PHE A 78 5.16 -7.62 19.83
C PHE A 78 5.66 -6.27 19.32
N VAL A 79 5.91 -6.20 18.01
CA VAL A 79 6.23 -4.96 17.28
C VAL A 79 5.38 -4.92 16.01
N MET A 80 4.60 -3.85 15.84
CA MET A 80 3.85 -3.57 14.62
C MET A 80 4.39 -2.30 13.98
N GLU A 81 4.74 -2.36 12.71
CA GLU A 81 5.11 -1.19 11.90
C GLU A 81 4.00 -0.88 10.90
N ASN A 82 3.81 0.41 10.65
CA ASN A 82 2.89 0.87 9.63
C ASN A 82 3.24 2.30 9.15
N VAL A 83 2.43 2.80 8.21
CA VAL A 83 2.51 4.20 7.80
C VAL A 83 2.01 5.12 8.92
N SER A 84 2.57 6.33 9.01
CA SER A 84 2.21 7.31 10.06
C SER A 84 0.72 7.64 10.13
N MET A 85 0.01 7.49 9.00
CA MET A 85 -1.42 7.74 8.91
C MET A 85 -2.28 6.74 9.70
N LEU A 86 -1.77 5.56 10.09
CA LEU A 86 -2.52 4.59 10.90
C LEU A 86 -2.96 5.18 12.26
N ARG A 87 -2.20 6.12 12.81
CA ARG A 87 -2.54 6.85 14.04
C ARG A 87 -3.71 7.84 13.85
N SER A 88 -4.02 8.17 12.60
CA SER A 88 -5.03 9.18 12.28
C SER A 88 -6.45 8.62 12.46
N GLU A 89 -7.35 9.40 13.05
CA GLU A 89 -8.78 9.09 13.14
C GLU A 89 -9.48 8.97 11.76
N VAL A 90 -8.80 9.40 10.69
CA VAL A 90 -9.31 9.25 9.31
C VAL A 90 -9.30 7.78 8.88
N HIS A 91 -8.42 6.96 9.45
CA HIS A 91 -8.32 5.53 9.14
C HIS A 91 -9.15 4.72 10.11
N ARG A 92 -10.30 4.26 9.62
CA ARG A 92 -11.31 3.59 10.43
C ARG A 92 -11.62 2.21 9.84
N PHE A 93 -11.86 1.26 10.72
CA PHE A 93 -12.54 0.03 10.38
C PHE A 93 -14.04 0.27 10.38
N TYR A 94 -14.73 -0.38 9.47
CA TYR A 94 -16.18 -0.51 9.54
C TYR A 94 -16.52 -1.68 10.47
N MET A 95 -17.53 -1.51 11.30
CA MET A 95 -17.97 -2.54 12.23
C MET A 95 -18.49 -3.75 11.47
N GLU A 96 -17.90 -4.91 11.71
CA GLU A 96 -18.40 -6.20 11.23
C GLU A 96 -19.39 -6.79 12.23
N LYS A 97 -20.33 -7.61 11.75
CA LYS A 97 -21.22 -8.37 12.63
C LYS A 97 -20.37 -9.27 13.54
N GLY A 98 -20.50 -9.10 14.84
CA GLY A 98 -19.70 -9.80 15.85
C GLY A 98 -18.63 -8.93 16.53
N ASP A 99 -18.22 -7.80 15.95
CA ASP A 99 -17.29 -6.86 16.60
C ASP A 99 -17.91 -6.17 17.83
N GLU A 100 -19.25 -6.03 17.88
CA GLU A 100 -19.96 -5.23 18.88
C GLU A 100 -19.62 -5.61 20.33
N THR A 101 -19.50 -6.91 20.60
CA THR A 101 -19.20 -7.40 21.96
C THR A 101 -17.82 -6.94 22.41
N SER A 102 -16.81 -7.12 21.57
CA SER A 102 -15.43 -6.72 21.87
C SER A 102 -15.30 -5.20 21.96
N ILE A 103 -15.98 -4.46 21.07
CA ILE A 103 -15.96 -3.00 21.05
C ILE A 103 -16.57 -2.43 22.34
N LYS A 104 -17.71 -2.96 22.78
CA LYS A 104 -18.36 -2.55 24.03
C LYS A 104 -17.51 -2.94 25.24
N HIS A 105 -17.00 -4.17 25.28
CA HIS A 105 -16.16 -4.68 26.38
C HIS A 105 -14.88 -3.85 26.56
N CYS A 106 -14.21 -3.52 25.45
CA CYS A 106 -12.97 -2.75 25.47
C CYS A 106 -13.18 -1.22 25.42
N HIS A 107 -14.43 -0.74 25.54
CA HIS A 107 -14.79 0.69 25.50
C HIS A 107 -14.21 1.45 24.29
N ILE A 108 -14.18 0.81 23.12
CA ILE A 108 -13.62 1.40 21.90
C ILE A 108 -14.57 2.46 21.35
N PRO A 109 -14.11 3.71 21.11
CA PRO A 109 -14.95 4.77 20.57
C PRO A 109 -15.44 4.45 19.17
N VAL A 110 -16.75 4.51 18.95
CA VAL A 110 -17.38 4.33 17.64
C VAL A 110 -17.92 5.65 17.09
N LYS A 111 -18.04 5.73 15.77
CA LYS A 111 -18.60 6.89 15.06
C LYS A 111 -19.55 6.42 13.97
N ASP A 112 -20.71 7.05 13.88
CA ASP A 112 -21.61 6.87 12.75
C ASP A 112 -20.94 7.29 11.44
N THR A 113 -21.06 6.47 10.42
CA THR A 113 -20.51 6.67 9.09
C THR A 113 -21.56 6.33 8.05
N TYR A 114 -21.67 7.14 7.03
CA TYR A 114 -22.64 6.97 5.95
C TYR A 114 -21.91 6.56 4.67
N LEU A 115 -22.13 5.33 4.24
CA LEU A 115 -21.65 4.84 2.94
C LEU A 115 -22.65 5.25 1.87
N HIS A 116 -22.30 6.25 1.09
CA HIS A 116 -23.11 6.67 -0.05
C HIS A 116 -23.11 5.59 -1.14
N LEU A 117 -24.30 5.10 -1.47
CA LEU A 117 -24.52 4.02 -2.44
C LEU A 117 -24.94 4.55 -3.80
N LEU A 118 -25.94 5.44 -3.84
CA LEU A 118 -26.51 5.95 -5.08
C LEU A 118 -26.98 7.39 -4.93
N ASP A 119 -26.61 8.25 -5.89
CA ASP A 119 -27.09 9.66 -5.94
C ASP A 119 -28.59 9.72 -6.19
N ASN A 120 -29.27 10.73 -5.63
CA ASN A 120 -30.72 10.90 -5.73
C ASN A 120 -31.26 10.89 -7.17
N LYS A 121 -30.52 11.47 -8.11
CA LYS A 121 -30.93 11.54 -9.54
C LYS A 121 -31.02 10.17 -10.24
N PHE A 122 -30.49 9.10 -9.61
CA PHE A 122 -30.52 7.74 -10.14
C PHE A 122 -31.38 6.80 -9.29
N ILE A 123 -32.04 7.29 -8.25
CA ILE A 123 -32.93 6.48 -7.42
C ILE A 123 -34.09 5.96 -8.27
N PHE A 124 -34.43 4.70 -8.03
CA PHE A 124 -35.58 3.99 -8.61
C PHE A 124 -36.33 3.23 -7.53
N GLU A 125 -37.56 2.81 -7.80
CA GLU A 125 -38.52 2.30 -6.80
C GLU A 125 -37.97 1.15 -5.96
N ASP A 126 -37.31 0.16 -6.56
CA ASP A 126 -36.81 -1.03 -5.89
C ASP A 126 -35.40 -0.90 -5.32
N ALA A 127 -34.73 0.27 -5.47
CA ALA A 127 -33.34 0.44 -5.11
C ALA A 127 -33.03 0.03 -3.66
N LEU A 128 -33.90 0.41 -2.74
CA LEU A 128 -33.75 0.10 -1.30
C LEU A 128 -33.85 -1.41 -1.05
N GLY A 129 -34.84 -2.09 -1.61
CA GLY A 129 -34.99 -3.55 -1.46
C GLY A 129 -33.81 -4.34 -2.03
N ILE A 130 -33.28 -3.89 -3.16
CA ILE A 130 -32.15 -4.55 -3.82
C ILE A 130 -30.88 -4.47 -2.97
N VAL A 131 -30.53 -3.30 -2.41
CA VAL A 131 -29.30 -3.16 -1.61
C VAL A 131 -29.35 -3.92 -0.28
N GLN A 132 -30.55 -4.31 0.17
CA GLN A 132 -30.77 -5.12 1.38
C GLN A 132 -30.70 -6.64 1.13
N SER A 133 -30.62 -7.08 -0.13
CA SER A 133 -30.66 -8.49 -0.51
C SER A 133 -29.44 -8.91 -1.30
N GLU A 134 -28.60 -9.78 -0.73
CA GLU A 134 -27.43 -10.34 -1.43
C GLU A 134 -27.81 -11.07 -2.72
N THR A 135 -28.95 -11.76 -2.71
CA THR A 135 -29.50 -12.48 -3.88
C THR A 135 -29.84 -11.50 -5.01
N GLU A 136 -30.57 -10.41 -4.69
CA GLU A 136 -30.92 -9.41 -5.70
C GLU A 136 -29.69 -8.66 -6.21
N ILE A 137 -28.73 -8.31 -5.34
CA ILE A 137 -27.45 -7.72 -5.76
C ILE A 137 -26.75 -8.64 -6.76
N THR A 138 -26.63 -9.91 -6.44
CA THR A 138 -25.93 -10.90 -7.30
C THR A 138 -26.62 -11.06 -8.65
N LYS A 139 -27.94 -11.03 -8.69
CA LYS A 139 -28.75 -11.15 -9.91
C LYS A 139 -28.49 -10.02 -10.90
N TYR A 140 -28.25 -8.79 -10.41
CA TYR A 140 -28.10 -7.61 -11.26
C TYR A 140 -26.67 -7.16 -11.44
N LEU A 141 -25.72 -7.68 -10.68
CA LEU A 141 -24.32 -7.28 -10.75
C LEU A 141 -23.67 -7.85 -12.02
N TRP A 142 -23.01 -6.98 -12.76
CA TRP A 142 -22.30 -7.38 -13.97
C TRP A 142 -20.97 -8.10 -13.66
N PRO A 143 -20.50 -8.96 -14.59
CA PRO A 143 -19.11 -9.41 -14.59
C PRO A 143 -18.14 -8.22 -14.55
N GLU A 144 -17.03 -8.37 -13.85
CA GLU A 144 -16.06 -7.30 -13.65
C GLU A 144 -15.49 -6.76 -14.97
N ASP A 145 -15.25 -7.67 -15.93
CA ASP A 145 -14.74 -7.30 -17.25
C ASP A 145 -15.75 -6.45 -18.04
N ASP A 146 -17.04 -6.78 -17.98
CA ASP A 146 -18.09 -6.03 -18.67
C ASP A 146 -18.24 -4.61 -18.09
N TYR A 147 -18.27 -4.53 -16.76
CA TYR A 147 -18.27 -3.23 -16.07
C TYR A 147 -17.02 -2.42 -16.41
N PHE A 148 -15.84 -3.04 -16.43
CA PHE A 148 -14.58 -2.37 -16.75
C PHE A 148 -14.63 -1.70 -18.12
N GLU A 149 -15.07 -2.42 -19.16
CA GLU A 149 -15.12 -1.91 -20.53
C GLU A 149 -16.02 -0.66 -20.66
N LEU A 150 -17.19 -0.66 -20.04
CA LEU A 150 -18.09 0.51 -20.06
C LEU A 150 -17.56 1.65 -19.19
N ASN A 151 -16.99 1.33 -18.02
CA ASN A 151 -16.46 2.32 -17.08
C ASN A 151 -15.24 3.07 -17.62
N VAL A 152 -14.43 2.47 -18.50
CA VAL A 152 -13.34 3.17 -19.20
C VAL A 152 -13.91 4.28 -20.09
N VAL A 153 -14.97 4.02 -20.84
CA VAL A 153 -15.66 5.01 -21.67
C VAL A 153 -16.25 6.11 -20.78
N TYR A 154 -16.94 5.74 -19.70
CA TYR A 154 -17.51 6.69 -18.75
C TYR A 154 -16.45 7.61 -18.13
N LYS A 155 -15.33 7.06 -17.65
CA LYS A 155 -14.22 7.86 -17.11
C LYS A 155 -13.62 8.83 -18.14
N ALA A 156 -13.56 8.41 -19.40
CA ALA A 156 -13.07 9.24 -20.50
C ALA A 156 -14.07 10.35 -20.92
N SER A 157 -15.35 10.23 -20.57
CA SER A 157 -16.43 11.13 -21.01
C SER A 157 -16.33 12.58 -20.52
N LYS A 158 -15.41 12.86 -19.59
CA LYS A 158 -15.07 14.24 -19.21
C LYS A 158 -14.43 15.06 -20.35
N ASN A 159 -13.94 14.37 -21.39
CA ASN A 159 -13.38 14.98 -22.59
C ASN A 159 -13.79 14.13 -23.80
N VAL A 160 -14.51 14.73 -24.73
CA VAL A 160 -15.09 14.04 -25.90
C VAL A 160 -14.01 13.38 -26.76
N ALA A 161 -12.88 14.02 -27.00
CA ALA A 161 -11.80 13.42 -27.80
C ALA A 161 -11.18 12.18 -27.13
N LYS A 162 -11.03 12.19 -25.79
CA LYS A 162 -10.60 11.01 -25.03
C LYS A 162 -11.65 9.92 -25.04
N MET A 163 -12.92 10.28 -24.94
CA MET A 163 -14.03 9.33 -25.01
C MET A 163 -14.09 8.63 -26.37
N ARG A 164 -13.96 9.36 -27.49
CA ARG A 164 -13.88 8.78 -28.84
C ARG A 164 -12.73 7.78 -28.95
N LYS A 165 -11.52 8.14 -28.49
CA LYS A 165 -10.38 7.20 -28.45
C LYS A 165 -10.67 5.95 -27.62
N ALA A 166 -11.36 6.09 -26.48
CA ALA A 166 -11.74 4.95 -25.65
C ALA A 166 -12.77 4.07 -26.36
N LEU A 167 -13.80 4.66 -26.97
CA LEU A 167 -14.80 3.95 -27.77
C LEU A 167 -14.14 3.17 -28.90
N ASP A 168 -13.24 3.78 -29.67
CA ASP A 168 -12.54 3.12 -30.77
C ASP A 168 -11.67 1.95 -30.27
N LYS A 169 -10.89 2.18 -29.23
CA LYS A 169 -10.01 1.16 -28.63
C LYS A 169 -10.78 -0.06 -28.12
N HIS A 170 -11.93 0.15 -27.50
CA HIS A 170 -12.73 -0.88 -26.84
C HIS A 170 -13.89 -1.40 -27.71
N LYS A 171 -14.05 -0.91 -28.96
CA LYS A 171 -15.17 -1.21 -29.87
C LYS A 171 -15.53 -2.68 -29.93
N LYS A 172 -14.54 -3.57 -30.21
CA LYS A 172 -14.78 -5.01 -30.42
C LYS A 172 -15.40 -5.67 -29.17
N LYS A 173 -14.91 -5.31 -27.99
CA LYS A 173 -15.41 -5.87 -26.72
C LYS A 173 -16.80 -5.30 -26.39
N LEU A 174 -16.97 -3.99 -26.50
CA LEU A 174 -18.24 -3.33 -26.23
C LEU A 174 -19.37 -3.85 -27.14
N LEU A 175 -19.11 -4.06 -28.43
CA LEU A 175 -20.08 -4.67 -29.35
C LEU A 175 -20.43 -6.10 -28.95
N LYS A 176 -19.45 -6.92 -28.56
CA LYS A 176 -19.69 -8.28 -28.08
C LYS A 176 -20.55 -8.31 -26.81
N ILE A 177 -20.23 -7.43 -25.84
CA ILE A 177 -21.00 -7.29 -24.59
C ILE A 177 -22.43 -6.81 -24.90
N SER A 178 -22.61 -5.89 -25.86
CA SER A 178 -23.91 -5.38 -26.25
C SER A 178 -24.88 -6.48 -26.69
N ASP A 179 -24.39 -7.56 -27.34
CA ASP A 179 -25.25 -8.67 -27.75
C ASP A 179 -25.93 -9.35 -26.56
N THR A 180 -25.22 -9.48 -25.43
CA THR A 180 -25.77 -10.05 -24.20
C THR A 180 -26.78 -9.12 -23.53
N TYR A 181 -26.45 -7.85 -23.36
CA TYR A 181 -27.29 -6.93 -22.60
C TYR A 181 -28.54 -6.46 -23.35
N LEU A 182 -28.52 -6.47 -24.67
CA LEU A 182 -29.70 -6.15 -25.48
C LEU A 182 -30.78 -7.22 -25.44
N THR A 183 -30.46 -8.45 -25.02
CA THR A 183 -31.44 -9.54 -24.86
C THR A 183 -32.12 -9.57 -23.49
N LEU A 184 -31.68 -8.73 -22.55
CA LEU A 184 -32.27 -8.66 -21.21
C LEU A 184 -33.74 -8.23 -21.30
N PRO A 185 -34.61 -8.69 -20.37
CA PRO A 185 -36.01 -8.23 -20.30
C PRO A 185 -36.06 -6.72 -20.06
N ALA A 186 -37.12 -6.08 -20.55
CA ALA A 186 -37.31 -4.63 -20.40
C ALA A 186 -38.27 -4.25 -19.25
N ASP A 187 -38.73 -5.23 -18.51
CA ASP A 187 -39.70 -5.13 -17.42
C ASP A 187 -39.10 -4.68 -16.08
N ASN A 188 -37.79 -4.56 -16.01
CA ASN A 188 -37.04 -4.19 -14.82
C ASN A 188 -36.19 -2.94 -15.09
N HIS A 189 -36.19 -2.00 -14.15
CA HIS A 189 -35.46 -0.73 -14.30
C HIS A 189 -33.96 -0.95 -14.58
N ILE A 190 -33.29 -1.85 -13.84
CA ILE A 190 -31.85 -2.09 -13.97
C ILE A 190 -31.53 -2.67 -15.35
N PHE A 191 -32.29 -3.64 -15.81
CA PHE A 191 -32.13 -4.23 -17.14
C PHE A 191 -32.49 -3.21 -18.25
N GLY A 192 -33.49 -2.38 -18.01
CA GLY A 192 -33.88 -1.30 -18.90
C GLY A 192 -32.73 -0.30 -19.13
N GLU A 193 -32.08 0.17 -18.05
CA GLU A 193 -30.93 1.07 -18.13
C GLU A 193 -29.72 0.36 -18.78
N ALA A 194 -29.47 -0.93 -18.49
CA ALA A 194 -28.43 -1.69 -19.15
C ALA A 194 -28.66 -1.74 -20.67
N ARG A 195 -29.88 -2.10 -21.11
CA ARG A 195 -30.26 -2.10 -22.54
C ARG A 195 -30.06 -0.75 -23.18
N ARG A 196 -30.51 0.33 -22.51
CA ARG A 196 -30.35 1.71 -22.97
C ARG A 196 -28.86 2.06 -23.20
N ALA A 197 -28.00 1.71 -22.25
CA ALA A 197 -26.58 1.97 -22.34
C ALA A 197 -25.94 1.26 -23.56
N PHE A 198 -26.24 -0.01 -23.75
CA PHE A 198 -25.66 -0.79 -24.86
C PHE A 198 -26.33 -0.51 -26.20
N ALA A 199 -27.62 -0.14 -26.24
CA ALA A 199 -28.28 0.37 -27.45
C ALA A 199 -27.62 1.66 -27.95
N ALA A 200 -27.35 2.61 -27.04
CA ALA A 200 -26.66 3.85 -27.37
C ALA A 200 -25.26 3.60 -27.98
N LEU A 201 -24.52 2.60 -27.48
CA LEU A 201 -23.24 2.21 -28.07
C LEU A 201 -23.41 1.64 -29.49
N ARG A 202 -24.42 0.82 -29.71
CA ARG A 202 -24.75 0.32 -31.08
C ARG A 202 -25.11 1.44 -32.04
N GLU A 203 -25.94 2.37 -31.62
CA GLU A 203 -26.30 3.55 -32.41
C GLU A 203 -25.08 4.41 -32.73
N TYR A 204 -24.18 4.60 -31.77
CA TYR A 204 -22.91 5.30 -32.02
C TYR A 204 -22.08 4.60 -33.09
N TYR A 205 -21.90 3.28 -32.97
CA TYR A 205 -21.08 2.53 -33.92
C TYR A 205 -21.72 2.37 -35.30
N SER A 206 -23.04 2.54 -35.42
CA SER A 206 -23.75 2.59 -36.70
C SER A 206 -23.80 4.02 -37.31
N GLY A 207 -23.36 5.03 -36.58
CA GLY A 207 -23.41 6.42 -37.00
C GLY A 207 -24.72 7.13 -36.69
N ALA A 208 -25.69 6.49 -36.02
CA ALA A 208 -26.97 7.07 -35.66
C ALA A 208 -26.92 7.97 -34.41
N MET A 209 -25.86 7.89 -33.62
CA MET A 209 -25.64 8.70 -32.40
C MET A 209 -24.27 9.35 -32.41
N ILE A 210 -24.18 10.58 -31.88
CA ILE A 210 -22.92 11.30 -31.68
C ILE A 210 -22.30 10.96 -30.31
N ALA A 211 -20.97 11.05 -30.21
CA ALA A 211 -20.24 10.70 -29.00
C ALA A 211 -20.67 11.49 -27.76
N GLU A 212 -21.04 12.75 -27.94
CA GLU A 212 -21.48 13.69 -26.89
C GLU A 212 -22.68 13.16 -26.09
N ASN A 213 -23.54 12.36 -26.71
CA ASN A 213 -24.74 11.80 -26.09
C ASN A 213 -24.50 10.49 -25.35
N ILE A 214 -23.37 9.82 -25.58
CA ILE A 214 -23.06 8.51 -24.97
C ILE A 214 -23.07 8.60 -23.45
N LYS A 215 -22.46 9.65 -22.86
CA LYS A 215 -22.37 9.79 -21.41
C LYS A 215 -23.73 9.70 -20.72
N ALA A 216 -24.72 10.44 -21.21
CA ALA A 216 -26.05 10.48 -20.60
C ALA A 216 -26.78 9.12 -20.63
N ASN A 217 -26.47 8.29 -21.64
CA ASN A 217 -27.07 6.97 -21.78
C ASN A 217 -26.38 5.88 -20.97
N ILE A 218 -25.06 6.00 -20.71
CA ILE A 218 -24.31 4.98 -19.96
C ILE A 218 -24.20 5.29 -18.45
N GLU A 219 -24.33 6.56 -18.05
CA GLU A 219 -24.13 7.01 -16.67
C GLU A 219 -25.07 6.30 -15.67
N PRO A 220 -26.39 6.16 -15.93
CA PRO A 220 -27.28 5.46 -14.99
C PRO A 220 -26.83 4.03 -14.70
N SER A 221 -26.53 3.25 -15.73
CA SER A 221 -26.03 1.87 -15.57
C SER A 221 -24.74 1.82 -14.76
N ILE A 222 -23.78 2.72 -15.02
CA ILE A 222 -22.52 2.79 -14.26
C ILE A 222 -22.80 3.10 -12.79
N MET A 223 -23.73 4.00 -12.48
CA MET A 223 -24.06 4.35 -11.08
C MET A 223 -24.77 3.20 -10.37
N ILE A 224 -25.69 2.53 -11.03
CA ILE A 224 -26.36 1.32 -10.51
C ILE A 224 -25.33 0.23 -10.25
N GLN A 225 -24.44 -0.06 -11.18
CA GLN A 225 -23.39 -1.09 -10.98
C GLN A 225 -22.43 -0.74 -9.83
N ARG A 226 -22.13 0.54 -9.61
CA ARG A 226 -21.36 1.00 -8.44
C ARG A 226 -22.12 0.81 -7.13
N MET A 227 -23.40 1.09 -7.10
CA MET A 227 -24.29 0.81 -5.97
C MET A 227 -24.27 -0.67 -5.64
N LEU A 228 -24.51 -1.54 -6.61
CA LEU A 228 -24.52 -3.00 -6.44
C LEU A 228 -23.14 -3.52 -5.97
N SER A 229 -22.05 -3.02 -6.56
CA SER A 229 -20.69 -3.39 -6.13
C SER A 229 -20.41 -3.01 -4.68
N LYS A 230 -20.75 -1.79 -4.25
CA LYS A 230 -20.59 -1.36 -2.86
C LYS A 230 -21.47 -2.18 -1.91
N SER A 231 -22.71 -2.46 -2.29
CA SER A 231 -23.61 -3.28 -1.49
C SER A 231 -23.11 -4.71 -1.37
N ARG A 232 -22.58 -5.31 -2.45
CA ARG A 232 -21.91 -6.61 -2.39
C ARG A 232 -20.71 -6.60 -1.42
N GLU A 233 -19.91 -5.52 -1.42
CA GLU A 233 -18.78 -5.40 -0.49
C GLU A 233 -19.24 -5.35 0.97
N ILE A 234 -20.39 -4.74 1.29
CA ILE A 234 -21.00 -4.74 2.63
C ILE A 234 -21.26 -6.18 3.06
N PHE A 235 -21.91 -6.99 2.22
CA PHE A 235 -22.21 -8.39 2.54
C PHE A 235 -20.92 -9.24 2.60
N ALA A 236 -20.05 -9.13 1.59
CA ALA A 236 -18.82 -9.93 1.50
C ALA A 236 -17.84 -9.68 2.66
N ASN A 237 -17.88 -8.50 3.28
CA ASN A 237 -17.08 -8.16 4.46
C ASN A 237 -17.85 -8.21 5.76
N ASN A 238 -19.07 -8.78 5.74
CA ASN A 238 -19.91 -8.97 6.92
C ASN A 238 -20.14 -7.68 7.72
N ILE A 239 -20.26 -6.51 7.05
CA ILE A 239 -20.42 -5.21 7.71
C ILE A 239 -21.79 -5.14 8.38
N ALA A 240 -21.82 -4.68 9.62
CA ALA A 240 -23.04 -4.39 10.34
C ALA A 240 -23.63 -3.07 9.83
N VAL A 241 -24.81 -3.14 9.21
CA VAL A 241 -25.58 -1.97 8.78
C VAL A 241 -26.66 -1.69 9.78
N ASP A 242 -26.66 -0.51 10.40
CA ASP A 242 -27.68 -0.07 11.33
C ASP A 242 -28.99 0.22 10.58
N GLU A 243 -28.89 0.94 9.46
CA GLU A 243 -30.04 1.39 8.68
C GLU A 243 -29.62 1.74 7.24
N TYR A 244 -30.51 1.47 6.28
CA TYR A 244 -30.42 2.04 4.92
C TYR A 244 -31.32 3.27 4.84
N ILE A 245 -30.75 4.41 4.45
CA ILE A 245 -31.43 5.71 4.43
C ILE A 245 -31.54 6.20 3.01
N GLN A 246 -32.77 6.47 2.58
CA GLN A 246 -33.07 7.14 1.32
C GLN A 246 -33.62 8.53 1.62
N ASN A 247 -32.95 9.56 1.11
CA ASN A 247 -33.34 10.96 1.32
C ASN A 247 -33.00 11.82 0.09
N LYS A 248 -33.08 13.16 0.20
CA LYS A 248 -32.78 14.11 -0.88
C LYS A 248 -31.36 14.00 -1.46
N ASP A 249 -30.42 13.44 -0.72
CA ASP A 249 -29.02 13.28 -1.14
C ASP A 249 -28.78 11.93 -1.85
N GLY A 250 -29.74 11.01 -1.73
CA GLY A 250 -29.69 9.69 -2.35
C GLY A 250 -29.87 8.54 -1.37
N LEU A 251 -29.32 7.38 -1.71
CA LEU A 251 -29.36 6.15 -0.92
C LEU A 251 -28.00 5.94 -0.25
N SER A 252 -28.03 5.71 1.07
CA SER A 252 -26.83 5.46 1.88
C SER A 252 -27.06 4.33 2.89
N ALA A 253 -26.01 3.62 3.25
CA ALA A 253 -26.01 2.70 4.38
C ALA A 253 -25.38 3.41 5.60
N LYS A 254 -26.12 3.50 6.71
CA LYS A 254 -25.61 3.94 8.00
C LYS A 254 -24.93 2.76 8.67
N ILE A 255 -23.66 2.92 8.99
CA ILE A 255 -22.81 1.94 9.63
C ILE A 255 -22.03 2.58 10.76
N GLN A 256 -21.50 1.78 11.66
CA GLN A 256 -20.55 2.25 12.65
C GLN A 256 -19.11 2.00 12.21
N SER A 257 -18.21 2.88 12.62
CA SER A 257 -16.79 2.75 12.37
C SER A 257 -15.96 3.13 13.60
N PHE A 258 -14.75 2.59 13.69
CA PHE A 258 -13.83 2.87 14.81
C PHE A 258 -12.40 3.04 14.29
N ALA A 259 -11.61 3.83 15.00
CA ALA A 259 -10.21 4.06 14.61
C ALA A 259 -9.40 2.78 14.79
N VAL A 260 -8.55 2.47 13.80
CA VAL A 260 -7.74 1.24 13.79
C VAL A 260 -6.83 1.15 15.01
N TYR A 261 -6.21 2.27 15.37
CA TYR A 261 -5.31 2.33 16.53
C TYR A 261 -6.05 2.09 17.85
N ASP A 262 -7.23 2.72 18.02
CA ASP A 262 -8.02 2.56 19.24
C ASP A 262 -8.52 1.12 19.39
N TYR A 263 -8.88 0.47 18.27
CA TYR A 263 -9.26 -0.95 18.25
C TYR A 263 -8.11 -1.84 18.71
N LEU A 264 -6.93 -1.70 18.12
CA LEU A 264 -5.74 -2.46 18.50
C LEU A 264 -5.39 -2.25 19.97
N LYS A 265 -5.36 -0.99 20.41
CA LYS A 265 -5.01 -0.63 21.76
C LYS A 265 -6.04 -1.15 22.77
N GLY A 266 -7.31 -0.91 22.53
CA GLY A 266 -8.39 -1.34 23.44
C GLY A 266 -8.38 -2.85 23.69
N ILE A 267 -8.25 -3.65 22.61
CA ILE A 267 -8.21 -5.11 22.75
C ILE A 267 -6.93 -5.58 23.44
N LEU A 268 -5.77 -5.09 23.04
CA LEU A 268 -4.49 -5.59 23.56
C LEU A 268 -4.21 -5.15 25.00
N GLU A 269 -4.70 -3.98 25.42
CA GLU A 269 -4.59 -3.50 26.81
C GLU A 269 -5.70 -4.03 27.74
N ALA A 270 -6.70 -4.74 27.19
CA ALA A 270 -7.75 -5.38 27.97
C ALA A 270 -7.14 -6.35 29.03
N PRO A 271 -7.74 -6.48 30.23
CA PRO A 271 -7.18 -7.26 31.32
C PRO A 271 -6.85 -8.72 30.95
N GLU A 272 -7.66 -9.35 30.13
CA GLU A 272 -7.48 -10.72 29.65
C GLU A 272 -6.27 -10.89 28.70
N ASN A 273 -5.85 -9.82 28.02
CA ASN A 273 -4.71 -9.84 27.11
C ASN A 273 -3.41 -9.35 27.76
N ASP A 274 -3.52 -8.53 28.80
CA ASP A 274 -2.46 -8.12 29.72
C ASP A 274 -1.24 -7.45 29.06
N TYR A 275 -1.43 -6.67 27.97
CA TYR A 275 -0.32 -5.91 27.38
C TYR A 275 -0.27 -4.46 27.87
N VAL A 276 0.95 -3.91 27.95
CA VAL A 276 1.24 -2.47 27.98
C VAL A 276 1.73 -2.09 26.59
N ILE A 277 1.14 -1.04 26.01
CA ILE A 277 1.44 -0.59 24.65
C ILE A 277 2.04 0.79 24.68
N TYR A 278 3.05 0.99 23.83
CA TYR A 278 3.61 2.31 23.50
C TYR A 278 3.70 2.45 21.99
N SER A 279 3.44 3.65 21.47
CA SER A 279 3.50 3.91 20.04
C SER A 279 3.99 5.31 19.76
N ASP A 280 4.75 5.45 18.68
CA ASP A 280 5.18 6.76 18.19
C ASP A 280 5.50 6.72 16.70
N VAL A 281 5.65 7.91 16.09
CA VAL A 281 6.11 8.07 14.71
C VAL A 281 7.60 8.32 14.71
N LEU A 282 8.37 7.38 14.21
CA LEU A 282 9.82 7.44 14.14
C LEU A 282 10.28 7.87 12.75
N CYS A 283 11.32 8.70 12.68
CA CYS A 283 12.03 9.04 11.46
C CYS A 283 13.25 8.13 11.28
N ALA A 284 13.38 7.46 10.14
CA ALA A 284 14.50 6.55 9.89
C ALA A 284 15.87 7.26 9.90
N ALA A 285 15.91 8.56 9.56
CA ALA A 285 17.14 9.36 9.61
C ALA A 285 17.69 9.49 11.03
N ASP A 286 16.84 9.60 12.05
CA ASP A 286 17.25 9.67 13.46
C ASP A 286 18.04 8.41 13.90
N TYR A 287 17.87 7.30 13.18
CA TYR A 287 18.56 6.03 13.44
C TYR A 287 19.77 5.81 12.52
N GLY A 288 20.07 6.78 11.66
CA GLY A 288 21.21 6.76 10.74
C GLY A 288 20.91 6.17 9.34
N ALA A 289 19.65 6.09 8.93
CA ALA A 289 19.32 5.85 7.53
C ALA A 289 19.51 7.16 6.71
N PRO A 290 20.03 7.12 5.49
CA PRO A 290 20.22 8.28 4.63
C PRO A 290 18.89 8.67 3.94
N GLN A 291 17.78 8.62 4.69
CA GLN A 291 16.45 8.98 4.20
C GLN A 291 15.52 9.46 5.31
N LYS A 292 14.72 10.47 5.01
CA LYS A 292 13.62 10.97 5.86
C LYS A 292 12.38 10.11 5.60
N ARG A 293 12.24 9.00 6.34
CA ARG A 293 11.14 8.05 6.23
C ARG A 293 10.42 7.95 7.58
N MET A 294 9.20 8.48 7.63
CA MET A 294 8.36 8.40 8.82
C MET A 294 7.64 7.06 8.89
N ARG A 295 7.68 6.40 10.05
CA ARG A 295 6.98 5.16 10.32
C ARG A 295 6.33 5.18 11.69
N PHE A 296 5.06 4.79 11.72
CA PHE A 296 4.34 4.57 12.97
C PHE A 296 4.71 3.18 13.50
N VAL A 297 5.22 3.14 14.70
CA VAL A 297 5.63 1.89 15.35
C VAL A 297 4.86 1.72 16.64
N ILE A 298 4.25 0.56 16.79
CA ILE A 298 3.57 0.13 18.02
C ILE A 298 4.39 -1.01 18.60
N ILE A 299 4.73 -0.90 19.88
CA ILE A 299 5.33 -1.99 20.64
C ILE A 299 4.46 -2.32 21.84
N GLY A 300 4.38 -3.59 22.19
CA GLY A 300 3.68 -4.06 23.37
C GLY A 300 4.45 -5.14 24.10
N ILE A 301 4.27 -5.20 25.40
CA ILE A 301 4.88 -6.21 26.28
C ILE A 301 3.87 -6.63 27.34
N LYS A 302 3.90 -7.89 27.76
CA LYS A 302 3.08 -8.37 28.88
C LYS A 302 3.37 -7.57 30.15
N ARG A 303 2.32 -7.14 30.88
CA ARG A 303 2.47 -6.40 32.16
C ARG A 303 3.23 -7.20 33.20
N SER A 304 3.07 -8.53 33.18
CA SER A 304 3.83 -9.45 34.01
C SER A 304 5.36 -9.39 33.80
N ILE A 305 5.81 -8.90 32.63
CA ILE A 305 7.23 -8.72 32.32
C ILE A 305 7.67 -7.30 32.62
N SER A 306 6.91 -6.29 32.20
CA SER A 306 7.22 -4.89 32.47
C SER A 306 5.96 -4.04 32.46
N ALA A 307 5.82 -3.18 33.49
CA ALA A 307 4.76 -2.19 33.55
C ALA A 307 4.98 -0.97 32.63
N LYS A 308 6.18 -0.84 32.04
CA LYS A 308 6.57 0.28 31.18
C LYS A 308 7.34 -0.22 29.97
N ILE A 309 7.07 0.35 28.82
CA ILE A 309 7.78 0.11 27.57
C ILE A 309 7.98 1.44 26.84
N ALA A 310 9.07 1.59 26.11
CA ALA A 310 9.37 2.77 25.30
C ALA A 310 10.14 2.36 24.05
N LEU A 311 9.94 3.08 22.96
CA LEU A 311 10.74 2.98 21.76
C LEU A 311 12.16 3.52 21.97
N PRO A 312 13.15 3.11 21.17
CA PRO A 312 14.49 3.66 21.26
C PRO A 312 14.51 5.13 20.85
N ASN A 313 15.34 5.94 21.50
CA ASN A 313 15.64 7.30 21.03
C ASN A 313 16.48 7.24 19.75
N GLY A 314 16.32 8.25 18.89
CA GLY A 314 17.24 8.52 17.80
C GLY A 314 18.67 8.79 18.29
N ARG A 315 19.63 8.67 17.36
CA ARG A 315 21.06 8.93 17.65
C ARG A 315 21.62 10.10 16.85
N PHE A 316 20.87 10.55 15.85
CA PHE A 316 21.27 11.59 14.93
C PHE A 316 20.25 12.72 14.98
N ASP A 317 20.72 13.93 15.12
CA ASP A 317 19.93 15.13 14.96
C ASP A 317 19.91 15.57 13.48
N ALA A 318 19.05 16.53 13.14
CA ALA A 318 18.75 16.87 11.74
C ALA A 318 19.97 17.38 10.94
N ASP A 319 20.93 17.98 11.60
CA ASP A 319 22.21 18.47 11.05
C ASP A 319 23.29 17.39 10.93
N GLU A 320 23.10 16.25 11.59
CA GLU A 320 23.99 15.10 11.55
C GLU A 320 23.47 13.95 10.66
N TYR A 321 22.34 14.13 9.98
CA TYR A 321 21.76 13.05 9.17
C TYR A 321 22.73 12.60 8.10
N ARG A 322 22.84 11.28 7.97
CA ARG A 322 23.54 10.66 6.86
C ARG A 322 22.86 11.00 5.54
N THR A 323 23.67 11.18 4.52
CA THR A 323 23.25 11.67 3.22
C THR A 323 23.20 10.58 2.17
N VAL A 324 22.67 10.90 1.00
CA VAL A 324 22.73 10.02 -0.18
C VAL A 324 24.18 9.66 -0.52
N ARG A 325 25.12 10.62 -0.38
CA ARG A 325 26.56 10.42 -0.58
C ARG A 325 27.11 9.30 0.28
N ASP A 326 26.76 9.29 1.56
CA ASP A 326 27.22 8.27 2.51
C ASP A 326 26.82 6.86 2.13
N ALA A 327 25.75 6.69 1.38
CA ALA A 327 25.19 5.37 1.05
C ALA A 327 25.62 4.84 -0.32
N ILE A 328 25.76 5.70 -1.33
CA ILE A 328 25.89 5.24 -2.73
C ILE A 328 27.06 5.83 -3.53
N SER A 329 27.80 6.83 -3.01
CA SER A 329 28.89 7.45 -3.78
C SER A 329 30.01 6.48 -4.13
N ASP A 330 30.21 5.42 -3.37
CA ASP A 330 31.21 4.38 -3.67
C ASP A 330 30.80 3.48 -4.84
N LEU A 331 29.55 3.52 -5.29
CA LEU A 331 29.03 2.78 -6.43
C LEU A 331 29.02 3.62 -7.73
N GLU A 332 29.43 4.88 -7.68
CA GLU A 332 29.40 5.78 -8.86
C GLU A 332 30.20 5.24 -10.04
N ASP A 333 31.33 4.59 -9.77
CA ASP A 333 32.24 4.00 -10.78
C ASP A 333 31.82 2.54 -11.15
N VAL A 334 30.73 2.02 -10.59
CA VAL A 334 30.25 0.68 -10.86
C VAL A 334 29.07 0.76 -11.84
N GLU A 335 29.28 0.28 -13.06
CA GLU A 335 28.24 0.32 -14.10
C GLU A 335 27.12 -0.66 -13.81
N PRO A 336 25.84 -0.22 -13.70
CA PRO A 336 24.74 -1.10 -13.47
C PRO A 336 24.35 -1.89 -14.71
N VAL A 337 23.89 -3.13 -14.54
CA VAL A 337 23.36 -3.94 -15.63
C VAL A 337 21.89 -3.59 -15.95
N VAL A 338 21.42 -3.99 -17.12
CA VAL A 338 20.03 -3.70 -17.57
C VAL A 338 19.14 -4.95 -17.68
N ASP A 339 19.71 -6.14 -17.64
CA ASP A 339 18.96 -7.41 -17.68
C ASP A 339 19.20 -8.24 -16.41
N LEU A 340 18.24 -9.13 -16.12
CA LEU A 340 18.30 -9.94 -14.90
C LEU A 340 19.32 -11.08 -14.98
N ASP A 341 19.62 -11.57 -16.16
CA ASP A 341 20.54 -12.68 -16.33
C ASP A 341 21.97 -12.21 -16.03
N SER A 342 22.36 -11.02 -16.51
CA SER A 342 23.63 -10.38 -16.16
C SER A 342 23.79 -10.06 -14.67
N ASP A 343 22.69 -9.87 -13.92
CA ASP A 343 22.73 -9.64 -12.47
C ASP A 343 22.93 -10.93 -11.66
N GLN A 344 22.72 -12.12 -12.25
CA GLN A 344 22.82 -13.39 -11.50
C GLN A 344 24.24 -13.66 -11.00
N ASP A 345 25.25 -13.41 -11.80
CA ASP A 345 26.65 -13.54 -11.43
C ASP A 345 27.09 -12.42 -10.49
N GLY A 346 26.46 -11.27 -10.61
CA GLY A 346 26.78 -10.04 -9.89
C GLY A 346 28.07 -9.38 -10.40
N ILE A 347 28.39 -8.23 -9.83
CA ILE A 347 29.54 -7.41 -10.19
C ILE A 347 30.61 -7.56 -9.09
N LYS A 348 31.82 -7.98 -9.44
CA LYS A 348 32.92 -8.07 -8.48
C LYS A 348 33.37 -6.66 -8.07
N LEU A 349 33.22 -6.34 -6.79
CA LEU A 349 33.63 -5.07 -6.23
C LEU A 349 35.15 -5.04 -6.01
N GLN A 350 35.78 -3.95 -6.46
CA GLN A 350 37.19 -3.67 -6.17
C GLN A 350 37.32 -3.00 -4.79
N PRO A 351 38.43 -3.19 -4.09
CA PRO A 351 38.72 -2.40 -2.90
C PRO A 351 38.62 -0.90 -3.20
N LYS A 352 38.06 -0.13 -2.28
CA LYS A 352 37.91 1.33 -2.42
C LYS A 352 38.21 1.98 -1.08
N GLU A 353 39.07 3.01 -1.12
CA GLU A 353 39.40 3.81 0.05
C GLU A 353 38.42 4.99 0.18
N GLY A 354 38.48 5.70 1.31
CA GLY A 354 37.65 6.90 1.52
C GLY A 354 36.17 6.63 1.71
N LEU A 355 35.76 5.40 2.00
CA LEU A 355 34.35 5.06 2.23
C LEU A 355 33.82 5.74 3.51
N SER A 356 32.59 6.23 3.44
CA SER A 356 31.83 6.64 4.63
C SER A 356 31.64 5.44 5.59
N ASP A 357 31.39 5.69 6.86
CA ASP A 357 31.11 4.59 7.82
C ASP A 357 29.82 3.83 7.45
N LEU A 358 28.86 4.50 6.84
CA LEU A 358 27.67 3.83 6.33
C LEU A 358 28.05 2.90 5.17
N ALA A 359 28.75 3.39 4.15
CA ALA A 359 29.19 2.58 3.02
C ALA A 359 30.01 1.38 3.46
N LYS A 360 30.97 1.55 4.41
CA LYS A 360 31.77 0.45 4.99
C LYS A 360 30.84 -0.61 5.60
N SER A 361 29.82 -0.20 6.33
CA SER A 361 28.89 -1.13 6.97
C SER A 361 27.96 -1.87 5.99
N LEU A 362 27.64 -1.26 4.86
CA LEU A 362 26.77 -1.83 3.83
C LEU A 362 27.54 -2.73 2.85
N ARG A 363 28.80 -2.43 2.56
CA ARG A 363 29.69 -3.13 1.62
C ARG A 363 30.26 -4.42 2.22
N ASN A 364 29.39 -5.31 2.63
CA ASN A 364 29.73 -6.56 3.32
C ASN A 364 29.77 -7.79 2.39
N SER A 365 29.89 -7.58 1.08
CA SER A 365 30.01 -8.61 0.05
C SER A 365 31.04 -8.22 -0.99
N ALA A 366 31.87 -9.16 -1.45
CA ALA A 366 32.79 -8.96 -2.55
C ALA A 366 32.08 -8.91 -3.91
N VAL A 367 30.84 -9.38 -3.97
CA VAL A 367 30.01 -9.41 -5.20
C VAL A 367 28.74 -8.61 -4.97
N LEU A 368 28.55 -7.60 -5.79
CA LEU A 368 27.37 -6.75 -5.78
C LEU A 368 26.30 -7.34 -6.68
N ARG A 369 25.13 -7.62 -6.11
CA ARG A 369 23.92 -8.05 -6.84
C ARG A 369 22.83 -6.99 -6.73
N ASN A 370 21.85 -7.09 -7.62
CA ASN A 370 20.76 -6.11 -7.75
C ASN A 370 21.23 -4.70 -8.14
N HIS A 371 22.46 -4.57 -8.67
CA HIS A 371 22.91 -3.31 -9.26
C HIS A 371 22.38 -3.20 -10.70
N ILE A 372 21.06 -3.21 -10.81
CA ILE A 372 20.31 -3.30 -12.06
C ILE A 372 19.37 -2.12 -12.22
N ILE A 373 19.29 -1.58 -13.44
CA ILE A 373 18.41 -0.47 -13.83
C ILE A 373 17.44 -0.88 -14.94
N THR A 374 16.45 -0.05 -15.20
CA THR A 374 15.61 -0.17 -16.40
C THR A 374 16.24 0.64 -17.53
N LYS A 375 16.26 0.09 -18.75
CA LYS A 375 16.69 0.82 -19.95
C LYS A 375 15.90 2.13 -20.06
N THR A 376 16.61 3.23 -20.14
CA THR A 376 16.03 4.57 -20.23
C THR A 376 15.68 4.87 -21.68
N THR A 377 14.49 5.43 -21.94
CA THR A 377 14.09 5.92 -23.27
C THR A 377 14.75 7.27 -23.56
N ASP A 378 14.88 7.65 -24.84
CA ASP A 378 15.50 8.92 -25.23
C ASP A 378 14.80 10.12 -24.57
N THR A 379 13.47 10.15 -24.57
CA THR A 379 12.69 11.19 -23.90
C THR A 379 12.97 11.27 -22.40
N ALA A 380 13.14 10.14 -21.72
CA ALA A 380 13.51 10.14 -20.30
C ALA A 380 14.95 10.60 -20.09
N MET A 381 15.86 10.25 -21.01
CA MET A 381 17.25 10.67 -20.97
C MET A 381 17.40 12.20 -21.14
N GLU A 382 16.63 12.80 -22.04
CA GLU A 382 16.57 14.27 -22.20
C GLU A 382 16.14 14.96 -20.90
N ARG A 383 15.13 14.39 -20.22
CA ARG A 383 14.69 14.90 -18.91
C ARG A 383 15.75 14.73 -17.84
N PHE A 384 16.47 13.60 -17.83
CA PHE A 384 17.56 13.39 -16.89
C PHE A 384 18.63 14.46 -17.03
N ARG A 385 19.12 14.71 -18.24
CA ARG A 385 20.14 15.73 -18.53
C ARG A 385 19.71 17.16 -18.18
N ALA A 386 18.40 17.43 -18.19
CA ALA A 386 17.86 18.76 -17.93
C ALA A 386 17.70 19.10 -16.44
N LEU A 387 17.81 18.10 -15.54
CA LEU A 387 17.57 18.27 -14.11
C LEU A 387 18.90 18.32 -13.34
N LYS A 388 19.02 19.25 -12.41
CA LYS A 388 20.12 19.35 -11.45
C LYS A 388 19.79 18.59 -10.16
N GLN A 389 20.77 18.39 -9.27
CA GLN A 389 20.57 17.77 -7.97
C GLN A 389 19.48 18.51 -7.19
N GLY A 390 18.55 17.77 -6.58
CA GLY A 390 17.39 18.27 -5.87
C GLY A 390 16.19 18.66 -6.75
N GLU A 391 16.37 18.79 -8.06
CA GLU A 391 15.29 19.12 -9.00
C GLU A 391 14.45 17.90 -9.40
N ASN A 392 13.22 18.15 -9.81
CA ASN A 392 12.26 17.11 -10.20
C ASN A 392 11.46 17.52 -11.45
N PHE A 393 10.44 16.73 -11.79
CA PHE A 393 9.59 16.95 -12.97
C PHE A 393 9.07 18.39 -13.11
N HIS A 394 8.77 19.05 -11.99
CA HIS A 394 8.23 20.42 -12.01
C HIS A 394 9.26 21.47 -12.47
N SER A 395 10.54 21.20 -12.26
CA SER A 395 11.67 22.07 -12.70
C SER A 395 11.94 22.00 -14.21
N LEU A 396 11.38 21.01 -14.93
CA LEU A 396 11.56 20.87 -16.36
C LEU A 396 10.89 22.01 -17.14
N LYS A 397 11.48 22.37 -18.28
CA LYS A 397 10.85 23.26 -19.27
C LYS A 397 9.56 22.62 -19.81
N GLU A 398 8.59 23.43 -20.21
CA GLU A 398 7.29 22.94 -20.72
C GLU A 398 7.42 21.98 -21.91
N SER A 399 8.41 22.22 -22.81
CA SER A 399 8.69 21.33 -23.94
C SER A 399 9.04 19.90 -23.53
N LEU A 400 9.63 19.71 -22.34
CA LEU A 400 9.99 18.39 -21.80
C LEU A 400 8.88 17.76 -20.93
N LYS A 401 7.83 18.51 -20.60
CA LYS A 401 6.67 18.02 -19.83
C LYS A 401 5.58 17.37 -20.70
N THR A 402 5.67 17.51 -22.02
CA THR A 402 4.67 17.05 -23.00
C THR A 402 4.56 15.52 -23.03
N ASN A 403 3.37 15.02 -23.41
CA ASN A 403 3.05 13.62 -23.76
C ASN A 403 3.16 12.55 -22.65
N THR A 404 3.44 12.90 -21.39
CA THR A 404 3.63 11.89 -20.33
C THR A 404 2.50 11.85 -19.32
N TYR A 405 1.98 12.99 -18.92
CA TYR A 405 0.93 13.11 -17.90
C TYR A 405 -0.26 13.91 -18.42
N THR A 406 -1.46 13.45 -18.09
CA THR A 406 -2.70 14.14 -18.48
C THR A 406 -2.80 15.54 -17.90
N ASP A 407 -2.21 15.74 -16.71
CA ASP A 407 -2.14 17.00 -15.99
C ASP A 407 -0.80 17.05 -15.25
N ALA A 408 0.14 17.81 -15.78
CA ALA A 408 1.49 17.95 -15.25
C ALA A 408 1.50 18.58 -13.84
N THR A 409 0.53 19.45 -13.52
CA THR A 409 0.45 20.15 -12.23
C THR A 409 0.13 19.21 -11.06
N ARG A 410 -0.51 18.07 -11.34
CA ARG A 410 -0.89 17.04 -10.37
C ARG A 410 0.18 15.98 -10.15
N THR A 411 1.33 16.11 -10.79
CA THR A 411 2.45 15.17 -10.65
C THR A 411 3.07 15.31 -9.26
N GLN A 412 3.44 14.19 -8.64
CA GLN A 412 4.11 14.21 -7.34
C GLN A 412 5.55 14.76 -7.46
N ASN A 413 6.02 15.47 -6.46
CA ASN A 413 7.39 16.02 -6.39
C ASN A 413 8.49 14.94 -6.43
N THR A 414 8.14 13.69 -6.23
CA THR A 414 9.08 12.55 -6.32
C THR A 414 9.29 12.04 -7.75
N ILE A 415 8.52 12.53 -8.73
CA ILE A 415 8.63 12.09 -10.11
C ILE A 415 9.81 12.79 -10.80
N TYR A 416 10.69 12.01 -11.46
CA TYR A 416 11.95 12.48 -12.08
C TYR A 416 12.83 13.25 -11.08
N LEU A 417 12.84 12.85 -9.80
CA LEU A 417 13.68 13.48 -8.78
C LEU A 417 15.14 13.07 -9.02
N ARG A 418 16.00 14.03 -9.33
CA ARG A 418 17.45 13.84 -9.25
C ARG A 418 17.85 14.02 -7.78
N LEU A 419 18.39 12.96 -7.20
CA LEU A 419 18.82 12.98 -5.80
C LEU A 419 19.91 14.04 -5.56
N ASN A 420 19.98 14.57 -4.34
CA ASN A 420 21.06 15.42 -3.89
C ASN A 420 22.03 14.59 -3.03
N TYR A 421 23.32 14.62 -3.36
CA TYR A 421 24.33 13.89 -2.61
C TYR A 421 24.46 14.37 -1.16
N ASP A 422 24.27 15.65 -0.92
CA ASP A 422 24.56 16.30 0.37
C ASP A 422 23.36 16.37 1.30
N GLU A 423 22.28 15.65 0.93
CA GLU A 423 21.06 15.56 1.74
C GLU A 423 20.62 14.10 1.93
N PRO A 424 19.88 13.78 3.00
CA PRO A 424 19.14 12.53 3.08
C PRO A 424 18.05 12.51 2.01
N SER A 425 17.81 11.37 1.40
CA SER A 425 16.71 11.21 0.44
C SER A 425 15.34 11.36 1.12
N GLY A 426 14.31 11.64 0.34
CA GLY A 426 12.92 11.42 0.74
C GLY A 426 12.62 9.92 0.94
N THR A 427 11.38 9.60 1.28
CA THR A 427 10.96 8.20 1.46
C THR A 427 11.17 7.38 0.18
N VAL A 428 12.06 6.40 0.22
CA VAL A 428 12.25 5.42 -0.85
C VAL A 428 10.97 4.61 -1.01
N VAL A 429 10.37 4.71 -2.20
CA VAL A 429 9.19 3.95 -2.63
C VAL A 429 9.57 3.03 -3.79
N ASN A 430 8.65 2.64 -4.68
CA ASN A 430 9.04 2.04 -5.95
C ASN A 430 9.66 3.12 -6.86
N VAL A 431 10.97 3.37 -6.67
CA VAL A 431 11.69 4.46 -7.34
C VAL A 431 11.79 4.29 -8.85
N ARG A 432 11.58 3.07 -9.38
CA ARG A 432 11.45 2.83 -10.82
C ARG A 432 10.21 3.54 -11.39
N LYS A 433 9.08 3.48 -10.69
CA LYS A 433 7.84 4.16 -11.12
C LYS A 433 7.95 5.67 -10.99
N SER A 434 8.75 6.15 -10.04
CA SER A 434 9.01 7.57 -9.82
C SER A 434 10.15 8.12 -10.68
N MET A 435 10.92 7.24 -11.36
CA MET A 435 12.06 7.62 -12.21
C MET A 435 13.10 8.45 -11.43
N TRP A 436 13.53 7.98 -10.24
CA TRP A 436 14.59 8.65 -9.48
C TRP A 436 15.92 8.57 -10.21
N ILE A 437 16.63 9.71 -10.24
CA ILE A 437 17.84 9.90 -11.02
C ILE A 437 19.04 9.94 -10.06
N HIS A 438 20.15 9.32 -10.49
CA HIS A 438 21.42 9.38 -9.76
C HIS A 438 21.87 10.84 -9.60
N PRO A 439 22.52 11.24 -8.49
CA PRO A 439 22.89 12.63 -8.25
C PRO A 439 23.74 13.26 -9.36
N THR A 440 24.74 12.54 -9.87
CA THR A 440 25.74 13.03 -10.84
C THR A 440 25.63 12.39 -12.22
N LEU A 441 25.10 11.17 -12.31
CA LEU A 441 25.02 10.42 -13.55
C LEU A 441 23.62 10.53 -14.20
N ASP A 442 23.58 10.58 -15.53
CA ASP A 442 22.32 10.66 -16.29
C ASP A 442 21.69 9.27 -16.44
N ARG A 443 21.40 8.64 -15.32
CA ARG A 443 20.71 7.34 -15.25
C ARG A 443 19.79 7.25 -14.06
N ALA A 444 18.83 6.34 -14.13
CA ALA A 444 18.03 5.99 -12.95
C ALA A 444 18.92 5.34 -11.86
N ILE A 445 18.55 5.47 -10.60
CA ILE A 445 19.21 4.70 -9.53
C ILE A 445 18.85 3.23 -9.66
N SER A 446 19.81 2.37 -9.36
CA SER A 446 19.64 0.91 -9.37
C SER A 446 18.81 0.40 -8.19
N VAL A 447 18.37 -0.86 -8.25
CA VAL A 447 17.76 -1.54 -7.10
C VAL A 447 18.71 -1.54 -5.91
N ARG A 448 20.02 -1.78 -6.13
CA ARG A 448 21.04 -1.77 -5.06
C ARG A 448 21.21 -0.40 -4.43
N GLU A 449 21.31 0.66 -5.23
CA GLU A 449 21.38 2.02 -4.70
C GLU A 449 20.16 2.38 -3.87
N ALA A 450 18.97 2.07 -4.37
CA ALA A 450 17.73 2.22 -3.59
C ALA A 450 17.74 1.38 -2.29
N ALA A 451 18.27 0.15 -2.33
CA ALA A 451 18.40 -0.72 -1.17
C ALA A 451 19.39 -0.16 -0.14
N ARG A 452 20.49 0.45 -0.58
CA ARG A 452 21.46 1.11 0.32
C ARG A 452 20.90 2.38 0.97
N LEU A 453 20.06 3.14 0.26
CA LEU A 453 19.29 4.24 0.86
C LEU A 453 18.33 3.73 1.95
N GLN A 454 17.86 2.49 1.85
CA GLN A 454 17.11 1.80 2.89
C GLN A 454 18.00 1.11 3.93
N THR A 455 19.32 1.21 3.80
CA THR A 455 20.32 0.54 4.67
C THR A 455 20.37 -0.99 4.60
N PHE A 456 19.94 -1.59 3.48
CA PHE A 456 20.19 -3.01 3.23
C PHE A 456 21.66 -3.25 2.89
N PRO A 457 22.32 -4.24 3.51
CA PRO A 457 23.70 -4.60 3.19
C PRO A 457 23.77 -5.27 1.80
N ASP A 458 24.94 -5.21 1.17
CA ASP A 458 25.17 -5.76 -0.19
C ASP A 458 24.99 -7.27 -0.26
N SER A 459 25.19 -7.99 0.85
CA SER A 459 24.93 -9.42 0.96
C SER A 459 23.44 -9.78 0.85
N PHE A 460 22.51 -8.81 1.11
CA PHE A 460 21.07 -9.06 0.99
C PHE A 460 20.65 -9.00 -0.48
N VAL A 461 20.09 -10.10 -1.00
CA VAL A 461 19.74 -10.23 -2.42
C VAL A 461 18.23 -10.25 -2.61
N PHE A 462 17.71 -9.36 -3.44
CA PHE A 462 16.30 -9.30 -3.82
C PHE A 462 16.04 -10.19 -5.03
N CYS A 463 14.98 -11.01 -4.97
CA CYS A 463 14.56 -11.93 -6.03
C CYS A 463 13.32 -11.43 -6.78
N GLY A 464 13.11 -11.99 -7.98
CA GLY A 464 11.98 -11.71 -8.85
C GLY A 464 12.26 -10.64 -9.90
N SER A 465 11.22 -10.19 -10.63
CA SER A 465 11.37 -9.16 -11.66
C SER A 465 11.86 -7.82 -11.09
N LYS A 466 12.49 -6.99 -11.92
CA LYS A 466 12.99 -5.66 -11.52
C LYS A 466 11.94 -4.83 -10.77
N ASP A 467 10.71 -4.77 -11.29
CA ASP A 467 9.64 -4.01 -10.62
C ASP A 467 9.32 -4.56 -9.23
N LYS A 468 9.32 -5.89 -9.07
CA LYS A 468 9.12 -6.53 -7.77
C LYS A 468 10.29 -6.30 -6.82
N GLN A 469 11.54 -6.27 -7.32
CA GLN A 469 12.71 -5.95 -6.50
C GLN A 469 12.62 -4.50 -5.96
N TYR A 470 12.36 -3.51 -6.81
CA TYR A 470 12.15 -2.12 -6.38
C TYR A 470 10.96 -1.99 -5.41
N GLN A 471 9.87 -2.74 -5.64
CA GLN A 471 8.72 -2.72 -4.74
C GLN A 471 9.05 -3.29 -3.35
N GLN A 472 9.85 -4.34 -3.29
CA GLN A 472 10.32 -4.92 -2.02
C GLN A 472 11.17 -3.93 -1.25
N VAL A 473 12.10 -3.26 -1.92
CA VAL A 473 12.92 -2.19 -1.31
C VAL A 473 12.04 -1.08 -0.77
N GLY A 474 11.09 -0.59 -1.55
CA GLY A 474 10.21 0.51 -1.16
C GLY A 474 9.26 0.19 0.00
N ASN A 475 8.84 -1.07 0.12
CA ASN A 475 7.94 -1.52 1.19
C ASN A 475 8.67 -1.80 2.52
N ALA A 476 9.99 -1.90 2.52
CA ALA A 476 10.75 -2.31 3.70
C ALA A 476 10.83 -1.22 4.78
N VAL A 477 11.00 -1.66 6.01
CA VAL A 477 11.52 -0.85 7.11
C VAL A 477 13.04 -0.83 6.99
N PRO A 478 13.71 0.34 7.12
CA PRO A 478 15.17 0.38 7.09
C PRO A 478 15.79 -0.53 8.16
N PRO A 479 16.67 -1.49 7.77
CA PRO A 479 17.29 -2.44 8.70
C PRO A 479 17.96 -1.79 9.91
N ILE A 480 18.58 -0.62 9.75
CA ILE A 480 19.25 0.07 10.87
C ILE A 480 18.24 0.54 11.91
N MET A 481 17.08 1.04 11.49
CA MET A 481 15.99 1.44 12.38
C MET A 481 15.35 0.21 13.05
N ALA A 482 15.06 -0.84 12.28
CA ALA A 482 14.53 -2.12 12.81
C ALA A 482 15.48 -2.73 13.85
N LYS A 483 16.80 -2.69 13.60
CA LYS A 483 17.83 -3.13 14.55
C LYS A 483 17.80 -2.35 15.86
N SER A 484 17.57 -1.04 15.82
CA SER A 484 17.47 -0.21 17.02
C SER A 484 16.24 -0.57 17.87
N ILE A 485 15.09 -0.80 17.21
CA ILE A 485 13.85 -1.25 17.86
C ILE A 485 14.05 -2.63 18.50
N ALA A 486 14.61 -3.57 17.74
CA ALA A 486 14.86 -4.94 18.21
C ALA A 486 15.83 -4.98 19.41
N LYS A 487 16.91 -4.19 19.36
CA LYS A 487 17.85 -4.09 20.51
C LYS A 487 17.17 -3.56 21.77
N LYS A 488 16.32 -2.51 21.62
CA LYS A 488 15.58 -1.95 22.76
C LYS A 488 14.64 -3.00 23.36
N LEU A 489 13.90 -3.71 22.53
CA LEU A 489 13.00 -4.77 22.98
C LEU A 489 13.75 -5.91 23.66
N ALA A 490 14.84 -6.37 23.07
CA ALA A 490 15.70 -7.43 23.65
C ALA A 490 16.23 -7.02 25.03
N GLN A 491 16.70 -5.78 25.20
CA GLN A 491 17.16 -5.25 26.50
C GLN A 491 16.05 -5.31 27.56
N ILE A 492 14.82 -4.94 27.22
CA ILE A 492 13.69 -4.99 28.14
C ILE A 492 13.36 -6.43 28.52
N LEU A 493 13.31 -7.33 27.56
CA LEU A 493 13.00 -8.74 27.77
C LEU A 493 14.11 -9.42 28.63
N THR A 494 15.38 -9.20 28.30
CA THR A 494 16.50 -9.81 29.02
C THR A 494 16.59 -9.30 30.45
N LYS A 495 16.51 -7.98 30.68
CA LYS A 495 16.59 -7.41 32.02
C LYS A 495 15.52 -7.90 32.98
N ASN A 496 14.32 -8.15 32.49
CA ASN A 496 13.19 -8.54 33.32
C ASN A 496 13.04 -10.08 33.45
N LEU A 497 13.57 -10.85 32.50
CA LEU A 497 13.58 -12.32 32.58
C LEU A 497 14.79 -12.87 33.29
N TYR A 498 15.91 -12.14 33.29
CA TYR A 498 17.15 -12.47 33.97
C TYR A 498 17.61 -11.24 34.78
N PRO A 499 16.97 -10.94 35.93
CA PRO A 499 17.47 -9.91 36.82
C PRO A 499 18.91 -10.27 37.19
N GLU A 500 19.86 -9.35 36.92
CA GLU A 500 21.24 -9.54 37.32
C GLU A 500 21.25 -9.89 38.83
N VAL A 501 21.82 -11.03 39.14
CA VAL A 501 22.20 -11.33 40.54
C VAL A 501 23.20 -10.23 40.88
N THR A 502 22.75 -9.20 41.59
CA THR A 502 23.64 -8.21 42.18
C THR A 502 24.58 -8.97 43.08
N SER A 503 25.79 -9.24 42.59
CA SER A 503 26.88 -9.65 43.39
C SER A 503 27.15 -8.55 44.40
N ASN A 504 26.51 -8.66 45.57
CA ASN A 504 26.98 -7.99 46.76
C ASN A 504 28.31 -8.62 47.10
N GLY A 505 29.39 -7.90 46.86
CA GLY A 505 30.76 -8.23 47.25
C GLY A 505 31.58 -6.97 47.17
#